data_259854d124352189a05ce3305b7b6593
#
_entry.id   259854d124352189a05ce3305b7b6593
#
_cell.length_a   1.000
_cell.length_b   1.000
_cell.length_c   1.000
_cell.angle_alpha   90.00
_cell.angle_beta   90.00
_cell.angle_gamma   90.00
#
_symmetry.space_group_name_H-M   'P 1'
#
loop_
_entity.id
_entity.type
_entity.pdbx_description
1 polymer ?
#
loop_
_entity_poly.entity_id
_entity_poly.type
_entity_poly.pdbx_seq_one_letter_code
_entity_poly.pdbx_strand_id
1 'polypeptide(L)' 'MNDKEILKHIESWLEDEIQDYANSGRAMKLEDKYDHIHYGRYEMVTILRDKIQKLR' A
#
# COMPACT_ATOMS: atom_id res chain seq x y z
N MET A 1 -5.76 -8.33 21.44
CA MET A 1 -4.82 -8.69 20.38
C MET A 1 -3.39 -8.43 20.84
N ASN A 2 -2.46 -9.31 20.50
CA ASN A 2 -1.07 -9.03 20.77
C ASN A 2 -0.44 -8.23 19.62
N ASP A 3 0.78 -7.77 19.82
CA ASP A 3 1.45 -6.90 18.85
C ASP A 3 1.62 -7.55 17.48
N LYS A 4 1.87 -8.87 17.46
CA LYS A 4 2.04 -9.59 16.21
C LYS A 4 0.74 -9.64 15.39
N GLU A 5 -0.39 -9.81 16.08
CA GLU A 5 -1.69 -9.84 15.42
C GLU A 5 -2.04 -8.46 14.86
N ILE A 6 -1.75 -7.41 15.60
CA ILE A 6 -1.97 -6.04 15.14
C ILE A 6 -1.15 -5.77 13.89
N LEU A 7 0.13 -6.14 13.89
CA LEU A 7 1.00 -5.98 12.72
C LEU A 7 0.48 -6.76 11.52
N LYS A 8 -0.03 -7.97 11.74
CA LYS A 8 -0.61 -8.76 10.66
C LYS A 8 -1.83 -8.10 10.03
N HIS A 9 -2.70 -7.52 10.87
CA HIS A 9 -3.88 -6.83 10.36
C HIS A 9 -3.51 -5.60 9.54
N ILE A 10 -2.55 -4.83 10.02
CA ILE A 10 -2.07 -3.64 9.29
C ILE A 10 -1.44 -4.07 7.97
N GLU A 11 -0.61 -5.07 7.99
CA GLU A 11 0.05 -5.58 6.78
C GLU A 11 -0.96 -6.07 5.74
N SER A 12 -1.98 -6.82 6.19
CA SER A 12 -3.03 -7.29 5.30
C SER A 12 -3.80 -6.13 4.67
N TRP A 13 -4.10 -5.10 5.46
CA TRP A 13 -4.76 -3.91 4.94
C TRP A 13 -3.90 -3.19 3.91
N LEU A 14 -2.60 -3.07 4.17
CA LEU A 14 -1.68 -2.43 3.22
C LEU A 14 -1.57 -3.23 1.91
N GLU A 15 -1.56 -4.56 2.02
CA GLU A 15 -1.57 -5.42 0.82
C GLU A 15 -2.82 -5.21 -0.02
N ASP A 16 -3.99 -5.09 0.63
CA ASP A 16 -5.23 -4.85 -0.07
C ASP A 16 -5.20 -3.52 -0.81
N GLU A 17 -4.64 -2.48 -0.21
CA GLU A 17 -4.50 -1.17 -0.85
C GLU A 17 -3.59 -1.25 -2.08
N ILE A 18 -2.51 -2.00 -1.99
CA ILE A 18 -1.58 -2.19 -3.11
C ILE A 18 -2.27 -2.92 -4.25
N GLN A 19 -3.01 -3.98 -3.94
CA GLN A 19 -3.75 -4.74 -4.94
C GLN A 19 -4.83 -3.90 -5.61
N ASP A 20 -5.56 -3.12 -4.84
CA ASP A 20 -6.59 -2.23 -5.38
C ASP A 20 -5.99 -1.25 -6.38
N TYR A 21 -4.85 -0.66 -6.04
CA TYR A 21 -4.19 0.27 -6.95
C TYR A 21 -3.73 -0.45 -8.23
N ALA A 22 -3.12 -1.62 -8.09
CA ALA A 22 -2.64 -2.40 -9.23
C ALA A 22 -3.79 -2.82 -10.15
N ASN A 23 -4.92 -3.20 -9.56
CA ASN A 23 -6.09 -3.65 -10.32
C ASN A 23 -6.86 -2.50 -10.97
N SER A 24 -6.68 -1.28 -10.48
CA SER A 24 -7.38 -0.11 -11.02
C SER A 24 -6.85 0.34 -12.38
N GLY A 25 -5.67 -0.12 -12.79
CA GLY A 25 -5.01 0.32 -14.01
C GLY A 25 -4.34 1.67 -13.91
N ARG A 26 -4.44 2.34 -12.77
CA ARG A 26 -3.87 3.68 -12.58
C ARG A 26 -2.34 3.69 -12.60
N ALA A 27 -1.73 2.56 -12.23
CA ALA A 27 -0.28 2.42 -12.23
C ALA A 27 0.34 2.64 -13.61
N MET A 28 -0.44 2.44 -14.67
CA MET A 28 0.00 2.56 -16.05
C MET A 28 -0.27 3.93 -16.65
N LYS A 29 -1.02 4.80 -15.95
CA LYS A 29 -1.46 6.08 -16.48
C LYS A 29 -1.20 7.20 -15.49
N LEU A 30 -0.15 7.97 -15.68
CA LEU A 30 0.16 9.14 -14.87
C LEU A 30 -0.14 10.40 -15.68
N GLU A 31 -1.40 10.54 -16.12
CA GLU A 31 -1.80 11.59 -17.06
C GLU A 31 -2.30 12.87 -16.39
N ASP A 32 -2.92 12.77 -15.21
CA ASP A 32 -3.43 13.95 -14.53
C ASP A 32 -2.99 13.97 -13.05
N LYS A 33 -3.36 15.05 -12.35
CA LYS A 33 -2.94 15.22 -10.95
C LYS A 33 -3.51 14.17 -10.02
N TYR A 34 -4.69 13.63 -10.32
CA TYR A 34 -5.30 12.59 -9.50
C TYR A 34 -4.51 11.29 -9.61
N ASP A 35 -4.02 10.98 -10.81
CA ASP A 35 -3.18 9.80 -10.99
C ASP A 35 -1.90 9.90 -10.20
N HIS A 36 -1.29 11.08 -10.16
CA HIS A 36 -0.08 11.32 -9.38
C HIS A 36 -0.35 11.22 -7.87
N ILE A 37 -1.49 11.72 -7.40
CA ILE A 37 -1.89 11.60 -6.00
C ILE A 37 -2.05 10.14 -5.62
N HIS A 38 -2.74 9.37 -6.44
CA HIS A 38 -2.93 7.93 -6.19
C HIS A 38 -1.60 7.18 -6.23
N TYR A 39 -0.70 7.54 -7.13
CA TYR A 39 0.62 6.93 -7.20
C TYR A 39 1.42 7.21 -5.93
N GLY A 40 1.40 8.45 -5.43
CA GLY A 40 2.08 8.80 -4.19
C GLY A 40 1.54 8.02 -3.00
N ARG A 41 0.23 7.81 -2.94
CA ARG A 41 -0.39 7.00 -1.91
C ARG A 41 0.08 5.54 -2.01
N TYR A 42 0.14 5.00 -3.21
CA TYR A 42 0.63 3.65 -3.45
C TYR A 42 2.09 3.51 -3.00
N GLU A 43 2.95 4.48 -3.34
CA GLU A 43 4.35 4.46 -2.90
C GLU A 43 4.46 4.41 -1.38
N MET A 44 3.71 5.27 -0.69
CA MET A 44 3.75 5.33 0.77
C MET A 44 3.29 4.02 1.39
N VAL A 45 2.21 3.44 0.89
CA VAL A 45 1.69 2.17 1.37
C VAL A 45 2.73 1.06 1.18
N THR A 46 3.41 1.04 0.04
CA THR A 46 4.45 0.05 -0.26
C THR A 46 5.62 0.19 0.71
N ILE A 47 6.06 1.41 0.99
CA ILE A 47 7.14 1.68 1.93
C ILE A 47 6.75 1.20 3.34
N LEU A 48 5.54 1.51 3.77
CA LEU A 48 5.05 1.09 5.08
C LEU A 48 5.01 -0.43 5.21
N ARG A 49 4.49 -1.11 4.18
CA ARG A 49 4.47 -2.57 4.17
C ARG A 49 5.88 -3.14 4.31
N ASP A 50 6.83 -2.62 3.54
CA ASP A 50 8.20 -3.11 3.58
C ASP A 50 8.83 -2.90 4.95
N LYS A 51 8.57 -1.78 5.60
CA LYS A 51 9.08 -1.51 6.94
C LYS A 51 8.49 -2.47 7.96
N ILE A 52 7.20 -2.77 7.86
CA ILE A 52 6.54 -3.72 8.76
C ILE A 52 7.13 -5.11 8.57
N GLN A 53 7.37 -5.53 7.35
CA GLN A 53 7.97 -6.83 7.06
C GLN A 53 9.37 -6.95 7.64
N LYS A 54 10.13 -5.86 7.66
CA LYS A 54 11.48 -5.85 8.24
C LYS A 54 11.47 -5.90 9.77
N LEU A 55 10.37 -5.53 10.39
CA LEU A 55 10.24 -5.56 11.84
C LEU A 55 9.90 -6.94 12.39
N ARG A 56 9.59 -7.89 11.57
CA ARG A 56 9.24 -9.25 11.98
C ARG A 56 10.46 -10.10 12.28
#